data_4128dc8cec4a35e055839c7a76232b45
#
_entry.id   4128dc8cec4a35e055839c7a76232b45
#
_cell.length_a   1.000
_cell.length_b   1.000
_cell.length_c   1.000
_cell.angle_alpha   90.00
_cell.angle_beta   90.00
_cell.angle_gamma   90.00
#
_symmetry.space_group_name_H-M   'P 1'
#
loop_
_entity.id
_entity.type
_entity.pdbx_description
1 polymer ?
#
loop_
_entity_poly.entity_id
_entity_poly.type
_entity_poly.pdbx_seq_one_letter_code
_entity_poly.pdbx_strand_id
1 'polypeptide(L)'
;DVNDKDMRHAKEWPFPIKRAMANNSAIFRKKPSAGEFLKEWAALALSGTGERGIFNLDSAQQKAPSRRYAPLIQGTNPCGEIMLRDMEFCNLSEVVIRAEDDLDTLLDKVETATWLGVIQSSFTYFPYLRETWKKNCDVEALLGVSLTGQMDNPSVMTSEALKALKSRVLRISRKASGILGTKMPAATTCVKPSGTVSQLVDSASGVHPRYSQHYIRRYRISGNDPLFKLMRDXXXXXX
;
A
#
# COMPACT_ATOMS: atom_id res chain seq x y z
N ASP A 1 7.16 -14.58 12.78
CA ASP A 1 7.32 -15.90 12.15
C ASP A 1 6.15 -16.80 12.52
N VAL A 2 5.75 -17.71 11.62
CA VAL A 2 4.61 -18.64 11.86
C VAL A 2 4.86 -19.59 13.02
N ASN A 3 6.11 -19.77 13.41
CA ASN A 3 6.47 -20.66 14.50
C ASN A 3 6.48 -19.96 15.87
N ASP A 4 6.23 -18.67 15.90
CA ASP A 4 6.22 -17.88 17.13
C ASP A 4 4.82 -17.97 17.76
N LYS A 5 4.69 -18.81 18.78
CA LYS A 5 3.39 -19.06 19.42
C LYS A 5 2.86 -17.82 20.14
N ASP A 6 3.72 -17.03 20.73
CA ASP A 6 3.30 -15.83 21.46
C ASP A 6 2.76 -14.78 20.49
N MET A 7 3.41 -14.63 19.33
CA MET A 7 2.96 -13.68 18.33
C MET A 7 1.67 -14.14 17.63
N ARG A 8 1.45 -15.45 17.53
CA ARG A 8 0.19 -15.98 16.96
C ARG A 8 -1.02 -15.48 17.74
N HIS A 9 -0.92 -15.37 19.05
CA HIS A 9 -2.02 -14.99 19.93
C HIS A 9 -1.91 -13.55 20.43
N ALA A 10 -0.98 -12.76 19.88
CA ALA A 10 -0.62 -11.43 20.39
C ALA A 10 -1.79 -10.43 20.39
N LYS A 11 -2.78 -10.64 19.51
CA LYS A 11 -3.95 -9.76 19.39
C LYS A 11 -5.28 -10.49 19.63
N GLU A 12 -5.24 -11.63 20.32
CA GLU A 12 -6.48 -12.27 20.79
C GLU A 12 -6.98 -11.54 22.04
N TRP A 13 -8.28 -11.31 22.08
CA TRP A 13 -8.90 -10.58 23.18
C TRP A 13 -8.91 -11.40 24.48
N PRO A 14 -8.56 -10.82 25.64
CA PRO A 14 -8.09 -9.43 25.84
C PRO A 14 -6.60 -9.27 25.53
N PHE A 15 -6.23 -8.14 24.91
CA PHE A 15 -4.84 -7.83 24.62
C PHE A 15 -4.50 -6.39 25.03
N PRO A 16 -3.22 -6.08 25.29
CA PRO A 16 -2.83 -4.70 25.64
C PRO A 16 -3.19 -3.72 24.53
N ILE A 17 -3.78 -2.59 24.89
CA ILE A 17 -4.27 -1.59 23.94
C ILE A 17 -3.19 -1.13 22.97
N LYS A 18 -1.93 -1.09 23.39
CA LYS A 18 -0.81 -0.71 22.52
C LYS A 18 -0.65 -1.63 21.31
N ARG A 19 -1.21 -2.84 21.33
CA ARG A 19 -1.16 -3.76 20.18
C ARG A 19 -2.26 -3.48 19.17
N ALA A 20 -3.26 -2.68 19.53
CA ALA A 20 -4.41 -2.42 18.65
C ALA A 20 -4.00 -1.79 17.32
N MET A 21 -2.99 -0.93 17.35
CA MET A 21 -2.53 -0.20 16.17
C MET A 21 -1.46 -0.95 15.35
N ALA A 22 -0.95 -2.07 15.87
CA ALA A 22 0.09 -2.83 15.17
C ALA A 22 -0.54 -3.74 14.12
N ASN A 23 0.04 -3.81 12.94
CA ASN A 23 -0.30 -4.83 11.96
C ASN A 23 0.49 -6.10 12.24
N ASN A 24 -0.10 -7.24 11.95
CA ASN A 24 0.47 -8.54 12.28
C ASN A 24 0.24 -9.49 11.11
N SER A 25 1.32 -10.17 10.69
CA SER A 25 1.24 -11.13 9.58
C SER A 25 2.01 -12.40 9.91
N ALA A 26 1.46 -13.53 9.51
CA ALA A 26 2.14 -14.82 9.55
C ALA A 26 3.10 -14.87 8.35
N ILE A 27 4.40 -14.91 8.61
CA ILE A 27 5.43 -14.86 7.56
C ILE A 27 5.94 -16.26 7.26
N PHE A 28 5.77 -16.70 6.01
CA PHE A 28 6.35 -17.94 5.51
C PHE A 28 7.66 -17.60 4.79
N ARG A 29 8.78 -18.02 5.38
CA ARG A 29 10.12 -17.78 4.83
C ARG A 29 10.51 -18.79 3.75
N LYS A 30 9.75 -19.88 3.64
CA LYS A 30 9.86 -20.90 2.61
C LYS A 30 8.44 -21.38 2.29
N LYS A 31 8.29 -22.00 1.14
CA LYS A 31 6.99 -22.59 0.77
C LYS A 31 6.56 -23.58 1.87
N PRO A 32 5.41 -23.36 2.52
CA PRO A 32 4.96 -24.28 3.56
C PRO A 32 4.45 -25.59 2.97
N SER A 33 4.46 -26.65 3.76
CA SER A 33 3.69 -27.85 3.44
C SER A 33 2.19 -27.53 3.54
N ALA A 34 1.35 -28.35 2.95
CA ALA A 34 -0.10 -28.18 3.03
C ALA A 34 -0.56 -28.17 4.49
N GLY A 35 -0.01 -29.07 5.32
CA GLY A 35 -0.40 -29.15 6.73
C GLY A 35 -0.04 -27.88 7.51
N GLU A 36 1.15 -27.33 7.29
CA GLU A 36 1.56 -26.08 7.92
C GLU A 36 0.67 -24.91 7.51
N PHE A 37 0.37 -24.83 6.22
CA PHE A 37 -0.51 -23.77 5.71
C PHE A 37 -1.91 -23.89 6.30
N LEU A 38 -2.49 -25.08 6.27
CA LEU A 38 -3.85 -25.30 6.77
C LEU A 38 -3.96 -25.02 8.27
N LYS A 39 -2.93 -25.34 9.05
CA LYS A 39 -2.89 -25.04 10.48
C LYS A 39 -2.97 -23.53 10.72
N GLU A 40 -2.19 -22.75 9.97
CA GLU A 40 -2.21 -21.29 10.10
C GLU A 40 -3.53 -20.71 9.59
N TRP A 41 -4.03 -21.22 8.47
CA TRP A 41 -5.30 -20.81 7.91
C TRP A 41 -6.46 -21.05 8.89
N ALA A 42 -6.49 -22.23 9.52
CA ALA A 42 -7.52 -22.57 10.49
C ALA A 42 -7.47 -21.62 11.70
N ALA A 43 -6.27 -21.30 12.19
CA ALA A 43 -6.11 -20.35 13.28
C ALA A 43 -6.66 -18.98 12.94
N LEU A 44 -6.40 -18.52 11.71
CA LEU A 44 -6.93 -17.25 11.21
C LEU A 44 -8.47 -17.27 11.16
N ALA A 45 -9.03 -18.33 10.58
CA ALA A 45 -10.48 -18.47 10.44
C ALA A 45 -11.17 -18.51 11.79
N LEU A 46 -10.60 -19.26 12.74
CA LEU A 46 -11.18 -19.42 14.08
C LEU A 46 -11.07 -18.16 14.93
N SER A 47 -10.13 -17.27 14.61
CA SER A 47 -9.98 -16.02 15.38
C SER A 47 -11.21 -15.11 15.28
N GLY A 48 -12.00 -15.25 14.21
CA GLY A 48 -13.19 -14.44 14.00
C GLY A 48 -12.91 -12.96 13.72
N THR A 49 -11.64 -12.61 13.45
CA THR A 49 -11.23 -11.23 13.20
C THR A 49 -10.59 -11.12 11.82
N GLY A 50 -10.32 -9.92 11.37
CA GLY A 50 -9.57 -9.67 10.13
C GLY A 50 -8.06 -9.76 10.32
N GLU A 51 -7.62 -10.08 11.51
CA GLU A 51 -6.21 -10.26 11.86
C GLU A 51 -5.90 -11.75 11.86
N ARG A 52 -4.81 -12.17 11.41
CA ARG A 52 -3.65 -11.46 10.87
C ARG A 52 -3.56 -11.71 9.36
N GLY A 53 -2.64 -11.03 8.66
CA GLY A 53 -2.38 -11.33 7.26
C GLY A 53 -1.50 -12.57 7.08
N ILE A 54 -1.40 -13.04 5.84
CA ILE A 54 -0.43 -14.08 5.45
C ILE A 54 0.55 -13.46 4.45
N PHE A 55 1.83 -13.59 4.72
CA PHE A 55 2.88 -13.03 3.84
C PHE A 55 3.85 -14.13 3.43
N ASN A 56 3.96 -14.34 2.12
CA ASN A 56 4.90 -15.31 1.54
C ASN A 56 6.19 -14.57 1.17
N LEU A 57 7.13 -14.53 2.12
CA LEU A 57 8.40 -13.83 1.95
C LEU A 57 9.25 -14.46 0.84
N ASP A 58 9.25 -15.79 0.75
CA ASP A 58 10.00 -16.50 -0.28
C ASP A 58 9.56 -16.06 -1.69
N SER A 59 8.25 -16.03 -1.94
CA SER A 59 7.73 -15.60 -3.23
C SER A 59 8.02 -14.11 -3.49
N ALA A 60 7.90 -13.28 -2.46
CA ALA A 60 8.19 -11.85 -2.59
C ALA A 60 9.65 -11.62 -3.00
N GLN A 61 10.58 -12.36 -2.38
CA GLN A 61 12.00 -12.24 -2.73
C GLN A 61 12.28 -12.74 -4.14
N GLN A 62 11.67 -13.87 -4.53
CA GLN A 62 11.88 -14.44 -5.88
C GLN A 62 11.36 -13.52 -6.99
N LYS A 63 10.30 -12.76 -6.73
CA LYS A 63 9.66 -11.90 -7.73
C LYS A 63 10.10 -10.44 -7.65
N ALA A 64 11.04 -10.12 -6.78
CA ALA A 64 11.54 -8.76 -6.64
C ALA A 64 12.17 -8.28 -7.95
N PRO A 65 12.02 -6.99 -8.29
CA PRO A 65 12.69 -6.44 -9.48
C PRO A 65 14.20 -6.66 -9.41
N SER A 66 14.83 -6.87 -10.58
CA SER A 66 16.28 -7.14 -10.66
C SER A 66 17.14 -5.99 -10.11
N ARG A 67 16.58 -4.78 -10.05
CA ARG A 67 17.27 -3.62 -9.46
C ARG A 67 17.34 -3.68 -7.95
N ARG A 68 16.69 -4.67 -7.33
CA ARG A 68 16.53 -4.75 -5.88
C ARG A 68 17.29 -5.95 -5.31
N TYR A 69 18.00 -5.74 -4.21
CA TYR A 69 18.67 -6.85 -3.53
C TYR A 69 17.64 -7.57 -2.66
N ALA A 70 17.02 -8.59 -3.26
CA ALA A 70 15.87 -9.29 -2.71
C ALA A 70 16.06 -9.89 -1.30
N PRO A 71 17.25 -10.44 -0.94
CA PRO A 71 17.41 -11.02 0.40
C PRO A 71 17.19 -10.06 1.57
N LEU A 72 17.26 -8.74 1.33
CA LEU A 72 17.01 -7.76 2.38
C LEU A 72 15.52 -7.44 2.58
N ILE A 73 14.64 -7.90 1.69
CA ILE A 73 13.20 -7.76 1.89
C ILE A 73 12.79 -8.62 3.10
N GLN A 74 12.12 -8.01 4.08
CA GLN A 74 11.74 -8.70 5.30
C GLN A 74 10.24 -8.65 5.61
N GLY A 75 9.50 -7.71 5.00
CA GLY A 75 8.09 -7.57 5.27
C GLY A 75 7.41 -6.64 4.30
N THR A 76 6.29 -6.08 4.73
CA THR A 76 5.51 -5.14 3.92
C THR A 76 5.11 -3.93 4.75
N ASN A 77 4.61 -2.89 4.07
CA ASN A 77 3.85 -1.83 4.72
C ASN A 77 2.51 -2.41 5.21
N PRO A 78 1.74 -1.65 6.02
CA PRO A 78 0.51 -2.20 6.64
C PRO A 78 -0.51 -2.78 5.66
N CYS A 79 -0.68 -2.17 4.48
CA CYS A 79 -1.68 -2.65 3.51
C CYS A 79 -1.14 -3.76 2.60
N GLY A 80 0.16 -4.07 2.66
CA GLY A 80 0.75 -5.20 1.96
C GLY A 80 1.17 -4.96 0.53
N GLU A 81 1.00 -3.75 0.00
CA GLU A 81 1.30 -3.48 -1.41
C GLU A 81 2.77 -3.16 -1.69
N ILE A 82 3.55 -2.84 -0.65
CA ILE A 82 4.98 -2.54 -0.81
C ILE A 82 5.82 -3.50 0.02
N MET A 83 6.74 -4.19 -0.65
CA MET A 83 7.73 -5.04 0.02
C MET A 83 8.84 -4.15 0.57
N LEU A 84 9.22 -4.31 1.84
CA LEU A 84 10.16 -3.43 2.51
C LEU A 84 11.33 -4.21 3.14
N ARG A 85 12.46 -3.53 3.22
CA ARG A 85 13.55 -3.91 4.13
C ARG A 85 13.13 -3.54 5.55
N ASP A 86 13.86 -4.06 6.51
CA ASP A 86 13.75 -3.57 7.88
C ASP A 86 14.19 -2.09 7.91
N MET A 87 13.41 -1.24 8.61
CA MET A 87 13.69 0.20 8.70
C MET A 87 13.73 0.88 7.33
N GLU A 88 12.61 0.84 6.60
CA GLU A 88 12.53 1.45 5.29
C GLU A 88 11.14 2.04 5.06
N PHE A 89 11.12 3.15 4.33
CA PHE A 89 9.89 3.81 3.86
C PHE A 89 9.72 3.63 2.37
N CYS A 90 8.48 3.76 1.91
CA CYS A 90 8.15 3.85 0.49
C CYS A 90 7.47 5.19 0.22
N ASN A 91 7.47 5.60 -1.05
CA ASN A 91 6.91 6.87 -1.50
C ASN A 91 5.76 6.56 -2.43
N LEU A 92 4.54 6.76 -1.92
CA LEU A 92 3.32 6.40 -2.63
C LEU A 92 2.74 7.61 -3.34
N SER A 93 2.27 7.40 -4.57
CA SER A 93 1.45 8.34 -5.30
C SER A 93 0.32 7.58 -5.97
N GLU A 94 -0.79 8.27 -6.25
CA GLU A 94 -1.99 7.59 -6.70
C GLU A 94 -2.62 8.39 -7.84
N VAL A 95 -2.78 7.73 -8.98
CA VAL A 95 -3.44 8.27 -10.16
C VAL A 95 -4.92 7.90 -10.10
N VAL A 96 -5.80 8.90 -10.22
CA VAL A 96 -7.24 8.69 -10.24
C VAL A 96 -7.69 8.55 -11.70
N ILE A 97 -8.25 7.37 -12.00
CA ILE A 97 -8.81 7.07 -13.32
C ILE A 97 -10.25 7.59 -13.36
N ARG A 98 -10.59 8.29 -14.41
CA ARG A 98 -11.93 8.81 -14.67
C ARG A 98 -12.54 8.15 -15.88
N ALA A 99 -13.86 8.22 -15.98
CA ALA A 99 -14.60 7.60 -17.10
C ALA A 99 -14.15 8.14 -18.47
N GLU A 100 -13.74 9.39 -18.50
CA GLU A 100 -13.32 10.06 -19.74
C GLU A 100 -11.83 9.85 -20.10
N ASP A 101 -11.06 9.20 -19.24
CA ASP A 101 -9.63 9.00 -19.51
C ASP A 101 -9.41 8.00 -20.65
N ASP A 102 -8.43 8.29 -21.47
CA ASP A 102 -7.87 7.36 -22.45
C ASP A 102 -6.42 7.04 -22.08
N LEU A 103 -5.74 6.28 -22.91
CA LEU A 103 -4.35 5.89 -22.61
C LEU A 103 -3.43 7.10 -22.53
N ASP A 104 -3.62 8.10 -23.41
CA ASP A 104 -2.73 9.27 -23.44
C ASP A 104 -2.88 10.11 -22.17
N THR A 105 -4.11 10.37 -21.73
CA THR A 105 -4.33 11.09 -20.47
C THR A 105 -3.77 10.33 -19.29
N LEU A 106 -3.90 9.00 -19.27
CA LEU A 106 -3.33 8.19 -18.20
C LEU A 106 -1.80 8.19 -18.22
N LEU A 107 -1.18 8.22 -19.41
CA LEU A 107 0.28 8.33 -19.52
C LEU A 107 0.78 9.65 -18.92
N ASP A 108 0.06 10.75 -19.12
CA ASP A 108 0.41 12.05 -18.53
C ASP A 108 0.22 12.04 -17.02
N LYS A 109 -0.87 11.44 -16.54
CA LYS A 109 -1.13 11.32 -15.10
C LYS A 109 -0.05 10.50 -14.39
N VAL A 110 0.34 9.34 -14.95
CA VAL A 110 1.39 8.54 -14.31
C VAL A 110 2.76 9.22 -14.39
N GLU A 111 3.02 10.01 -15.43
CA GLU A 111 4.25 10.81 -15.48
C GLU A 111 4.29 11.80 -14.32
N THR A 112 3.21 12.56 -14.12
CA THR A 112 3.12 13.51 -12.99
C THR A 112 3.28 12.80 -11.65
N ALA A 113 2.56 11.70 -11.45
CA ALA A 113 2.63 10.92 -10.21
C ALA A 113 4.05 10.40 -9.96
N THR A 114 4.76 10.02 -11.03
CA THR A 114 6.13 9.52 -10.92
C THR A 114 7.08 10.65 -10.50
N TRP A 115 6.95 11.84 -11.09
CA TRP A 115 7.73 13.00 -10.68
C TRP A 115 7.53 13.29 -9.19
N LEU A 116 6.28 13.33 -8.72
CA LEU A 116 5.97 13.54 -7.31
C LEU A 116 6.64 12.48 -6.43
N GLY A 117 6.56 11.22 -6.84
CA GLY A 117 7.18 10.12 -6.09
C GLY A 117 8.69 10.25 -5.99
N VAL A 118 9.37 10.58 -7.11
CA VAL A 118 10.84 10.72 -7.09
C VAL A 118 11.25 11.93 -6.25
N ILE A 119 10.53 13.05 -6.34
CA ILE A 119 10.77 14.22 -5.49
C ILE A 119 10.62 13.82 -4.01
N GLN A 120 9.53 13.14 -3.67
CA GLN A 120 9.30 12.68 -2.30
C GLN A 120 10.44 11.77 -1.83
N SER A 121 10.93 10.88 -2.69
CA SER A 121 11.98 9.93 -2.32
C SER A 121 13.32 10.62 -2.04
N SER A 122 13.50 11.87 -2.45
CA SER A 122 14.72 12.63 -2.17
C SER A 122 14.74 13.20 -0.73
N PHE A 123 13.59 13.18 -0.04
CA PHE A 123 13.49 13.74 1.32
C PHE A 123 13.87 12.67 2.34
N THR A 124 15.16 12.47 2.54
CA THR A 124 15.67 11.40 3.42
C THR A 124 16.33 11.94 4.68
N TYR A 125 15.98 13.17 5.09
CA TYR A 125 16.42 13.71 6.37
C TYR A 125 15.46 13.27 7.47
N PHE A 126 15.88 12.33 8.29
CA PHE A 126 15.07 11.75 9.36
C PHE A 126 15.75 11.95 10.73
N PRO A 127 15.69 13.15 11.30
CA PRO A 127 16.51 13.50 12.47
C PRO A 127 16.19 12.69 13.73
N TYR A 128 15.00 12.07 13.80
CA TYR A 128 14.58 11.33 15.00
C TYR A 128 14.64 9.81 14.80
N LEU A 129 15.19 9.34 13.67
CA LEU A 129 15.29 7.92 13.36
C LEU A 129 16.74 7.49 13.26
N ARG A 130 16.97 6.19 13.44
CA ARG A 130 18.31 5.62 13.27
C ARG A 130 18.78 5.82 11.83
N GLU A 131 20.06 6.02 11.64
CA GLU A 131 20.69 6.25 10.33
C GLU A 131 20.35 5.16 9.32
N THR A 132 20.04 3.95 9.78
CA THR A 132 19.67 2.83 8.91
C THR A 132 18.44 3.17 8.05
N TRP A 133 17.47 3.94 8.59
CA TRP A 133 16.30 4.37 7.83
C TRP A 133 16.71 5.19 6.61
N LYS A 134 17.57 6.19 6.84
CA LYS A 134 18.08 7.04 5.76
C LYS A 134 18.84 6.21 4.73
N LYS A 135 19.75 5.37 5.20
CA LYS A 135 20.59 4.55 4.31
C LYS A 135 19.74 3.65 3.41
N ASN A 136 18.74 2.98 3.96
CA ASN A 136 17.88 2.11 3.16
C ASN A 136 17.06 2.90 2.15
N CYS A 137 16.49 4.04 2.56
CA CYS A 137 15.70 4.89 1.67
C CYS A 137 16.57 5.49 0.55
N ASP A 138 17.80 5.93 0.86
CA ASP A 138 18.72 6.46 -0.15
C ASP A 138 19.10 5.39 -1.19
N VAL A 139 19.29 4.15 -0.74
CA VAL A 139 19.75 3.07 -1.63
C VAL A 139 18.63 2.59 -2.55
N GLU A 140 17.41 2.43 -2.04
CA GLU A 140 16.31 1.87 -2.82
C GLU A 140 15.37 2.92 -3.44
N ALA A 141 15.21 4.09 -2.81
CA ALA A 141 14.35 5.18 -3.28
C ALA A 141 12.99 4.66 -3.74
N LEU A 142 12.37 3.76 -2.96
CA LEU A 142 11.17 3.02 -3.39
C LEU A 142 10.02 3.95 -3.74
N LEU A 143 9.41 3.70 -4.90
CA LEU A 143 8.15 4.32 -5.29
C LEU A 143 7.03 3.29 -5.29
N GLY A 144 5.81 3.78 -5.14
CA GLY A 144 4.61 2.99 -5.36
C GLY A 144 3.60 3.84 -6.14
N VAL A 145 3.83 4.00 -7.45
CA VAL A 145 2.85 4.65 -8.31
C VAL A 145 1.70 3.67 -8.50
N SER A 146 0.51 4.08 -8.12
CA SER A 146 -0.68 3.23 -8.10
C SER A 146 -1.80 3.86 -8.92
N LEU A 147 -2.76 3.04 -9.32
CA LEU A 147 -3.97 3.47 -10.02
C LEU A 147 -5.18 3.18 -9.15
N THR A 148 -6.08 4.17 -9.00
CA THR A 148 -7.37 3.96 -8.34
C THR A 148 -8.48 4.37 -9.30
N GLY A 149 -9.69 3.86 -9.07
CA GLY A 149 -10.80 4.08 -10.00
C GLY A 149 -10.74 3.19 -11.23
N GLN A 150 -10.02 2.07 -11.14
CA GLN A 150 -9.86 1.20 -12.32
C GLN A 150 -11.19 0.67 -12.84
N MET A 151 -12.13 0.41 -11.95
CA MET A 151 -13.45 -0.10 -12.32
C MET A 151 -14.44 1.01 -12.70
N ASP A 152 -14.05 2.28 -12.60
CA ASP A 152 -14.83 3.38 -13.17
C ASP A 152 -14.58 3.51 -14.69
N ASN A 153 -13.49 2.88 -15.19
CA ASN A 153 -13.18 2.87 -16.62
C ASN A 153 -12.43 1.55 -16.96
N PRO A 154 -13.11 0.41 -16.85
CA PRO A 154 -12.42 -0.87 -17.10
C PRO A 154 -11.97 -1.05 -18.54
N SER A 155 -12.58 -0.34 -19.51
CA SER A 155 -12.23 -0.51 -20.93
C SER A 155 -10.79 -0.08 -21.23
N VAL A 156 -10.23 0.87 -20.46
CA VAL A 156 -8.85 1.34 -20.66
C VAL A 156 -7.83 0.47 -19.89
N MET A 157 -8.28 -0.44 -19.03
CA MET A 157 -7.39 -1.25 -18.17
C MET A 157 -6.98 -2.55 -18.84
N THR A 158 -6.48 -2.45 -20.07
CA THR A 158 -5.97 -3.63 -20.80
C THR A 158 -4.54 -3.96 -20.35
N SER A 159 -4.11 -5.20 -20.60
CA SER A 159 -2.74 -5.62 -20.33
C SER A 159 -1.72 -4.73 -21.04
N GLU A 160 -2.03 -4.35 -22.28
CA GLU A 160 -1.16 -3.50 -23.11
C GLU A 160 -1.06 -2.10 -22.51
N ALA A 161 -2.19 -1.53 -22.09
CA ALA A 161 -2.20 -0.21 -21.46
C ALA A 161 -1.40 -0.22 -20.15
N LEU A 162 -1.61 -1.25 -19.30
CA LEU A 162 -0.87 -1.36 -18.04
C LEU A 162 0.63 -1.48 -18.28
N LYS A 163 1.06 -2.21 -19.33
CA LYS A 163 2.47 -2.32 -19.68
C LYS A 163 3.03 -0.97 -20.18
N ALA A 164 2.24 -0.24 -20.96
CA ALA A 164 2.64 1.09 -21.45
C ALA A 164 2.79 2.07 -20.27
N LEU A 165 1.82 2.08 -19.35
CA LEU A 165 1.88 2.92 -18.14
C LEU A 165 3.11 2.60 -17.31
N LYS A 166 3.38 1.31 -17.06
CA LYS A 166 4.58 0.89 -16.31
C LYS A 166 5.85 1.33 -17.02
N SER A 167 5.91 1.21 -18.34
CA SER A 167 7.07 1.64 -19.13
C SER A 167 7.30 3.15 -19.00
N ARG A 168 6.20 3.94 -19.04
CA ARG A 168 6.27 5.39 -18.81
C ARG A 168 6.83 5.69 -17.43
N VAL A 169 6.32 5.02 -16.38
CA VAL A 169 6.81 5.20 -15.00
C VAL A 169 8.31 4.91 -14.92
N LEU A 170 8.77 3.81 -15.50
CA LEU A 170 10.20 3.46 -15.48
C LEU A 170 11.05 4.52 -16.20
N ARG A 171 10.61 5.00 -17.37
CA ARG A 171 11.34 6.01 -18.14
C ARG A 171 11.44 7.32 -17.34
N ILE A 172 10.33 7.75 -16.75
CA ILE A 172 10.28 9.01 -16.00
C ILE A 172 11.09 8.87 -14.70
N SER A 173 11.02 7.71 -14.03
CA SER A 173 11.82 7.47 -12.81
C SER A 173 13.32 7.65 -13.11
N ARG A 174 13.79 7.09 -14.23
CA ARG A 174 15.20 7.24 -14.64
C ARG A 174 15.55 8.69 -14.91
N LYS A 175 14.69 9.41 -15.66
CA LYS A 175 14.90 10.82 -16.00
C LYS A 175 14.94 11.68 -14.73
N ALA A 176 13.93 11.54 -13.88
CA ALA A 176 13.76 12.37 -12.69
C ALA A 176 14.88 12.12 -11.67
N SER A 177 15.22 10.84 -11.43
CA SER A 177 16.31 10.53 -10.50
C SER A 177 17.66 11.06 -10.99
N GLY A 178 17.89 11.03 -12.31
CA GLY A 178 19.10 11.61 -12.89
C GLY A 178 19.17 13.13 -12.68
N ILE A 179 18.06 13.81 -12.84
CA ILE A 179 17.99 15.28 -12.65
C ILE A 179 18.20 15.64 -11.16
N LEU A 180 17.58 14.87 -10.26
CA LEU A 180 17.61 15.14 -8.81
C LEU A 180 18.86 14.58 -8.12
N GLY A 181 19.67 13.79 -8.84
CA GLY A 181 20.86 13.18 -8.24
C GLY A 181 20.55 12.05 -7.26
N THR A 182 19.36 11.45 -7.33
CA THR A 182 19.00 10.33 -6.47
C THR A 182 19.25 9.00 -7.17
N LYS A 183 19.15 7.90 -6.42
CA LYS A 183 19.23 6.58 -7.04
C LYS A 183 17.97 6.31 -7.87
N MET A 184 18.13 5.55 -8.95
CA MET A 184 16.97 5.01 -9.69
C MET A 184 16.15 4.14 -8.75
N PRO A 185 14.85 4.38 -8.60
CA PRO A 185 14.04 3.58 -7.70
C PRO A 185 14.13 2.08 -7.95
N ALA A 186 14.36 1.32 -6.89
CA ALA A 186 14.50 -0.13 -6.98
C ALA A 186 13.18 -0.81 -7.35
N ALA A 187 12.05 -0.21 -6.95
CA ALA A 187 10.70 -0.61 -7.40
C ALA A 187 9.89 0.67 -7.62
N THR A 188 8.93 0.65 -8.55
CA THR A 188 8.29 1.88 -9.01
C THR A 188 6.77 1.86 -8.95
N THR A 189 6.13 0.71 -9.04
CA THR A 189 4.66 0.63 -9.11
C THR A 189 4.11 -0.31 -8.05
N CYS A 190 2.86 -0.09 -7.66
CA CYS A 190 2.17 -0.98 -6.73
C CYS A 190 0.68 -1.01 -7.03
N VAL A 191 -0.05 -1.87 -6.33
CA VAL A 191 -1.51 -1.90 -6.36
C VAL A 191 -1.99 -1.54 -4.96
N LYS A 192 -2.23 -0.25 -4.76
CA LYS A 192 -2.70 0.29 -3.49
C LYS A 192 -4.20 0.02 -3.31
N PRO A 193 -4.66 -0.43 -2.15
CA PRO A 193 -6.10 -0.60 -1.90
C PRO A 193 -6.90 0.70 -1.94
N SER A 194 -6.29 1.85 -1.64
CA SER A 194 -6.90 3.18 -1.75
C SER A 194 -8.22 3.33 -0.98
N GLY A 195 -8.20 3.06 0.32
CA GLY A 195 -9.40 3.14 1.14
C GLY A 195 -9.99 4.56 1.22
N THR A 196 -9.31 5.44 1.95
CA THR A 196 -9.81 6.79 2.24
C THR A 196 -9.68 7.73 1.04
N VAL A 197 -8.55 7.69 0.31
CA VAL A 197 -8.29 8.61 -0.80
C VAL A 197 -9.36 8.45 -1.90
N SER A 198 -9.73 7.21 -2.23
CA SER A 198 -10.76 6.98 -3.26
C SER A 198 -12.08 7.64 -2.90
N GLN A 199 -12.43 7.68 -1.62
CA GLN A 199 -13.66 8.34 -1.18
C GLN A 199 -13.56 9.86 -1.27
N LEU A 200 -12.39 10.41 -0.96
CA LEU A 200 -12.15 11.85 -1.04
C LEU A 200 -12.28 12.36 -2.47
N VAL A 201 -11.84 11.56 -3.44
CA VAL A 201 -11.83 11.95 -4.85
C VAL A 201 -13.01 11.36 -5.64
N ASP A 202 -13.96 10.73 -4.96
CA ASP A 202 -15.13 10.08 -5.58
C ASP A 202 -14.72 9.13 -6.71
N SER A 203 -14.03 8.06 -6.36
CA SER A 203 -13.65 7.02 -7.32
C SER A 203 -13.86 5.63 -6.73
N ALA A 204 -13.93 4.64 -7.60
CA ALA A 204 -13.82 3.25 -7.18
C ALA A 204 -12.46 3.04 -6.49
N SER A 205 -12.38 2.14 -5.52
CA SER A 205 -11.21 1.97 -4.65
C SER A 205 -10.20 0.99 -5.26
N GLY A 206 -9.08 1.51 -5.73
CA GLY A 206 -8.02 0.68 -6.31
C GLY A 206 -8.51 -0.11 -7.51
N VAL A 207 -8.44 -1.44 -7.40
CA VAL A 207 -8.91 -2.37 -8.44
C VAL A 207 -10.36 -2.82 -8.22
N HIS A 208 -10.99 -2.38 -7.13
CA HIS A 208 -12.33 -2.85 -6.76
C HIS A 208 -13.42 -2.06 -7.48
N PRO A 209 -14.56 -2.68 -7.76
CA PRO A 209 -15.72 -1.91 -8.23
C PRO A 209 -16.31 -1.09 -7.08
N ARG A 210 -17.16 -0.14 -7.39
CA ARG A 210 -17.95 0.57 -6.38
C ARG A 210 -18.87 -0.44 -5.69
N TYR A 211 -19.08 -0.25 -4.39
CA TYR A 211 -19.89 -1.18 -3.60
C TYR A 211 -21.32 -1.29 -4.14
N SER A 212 -21.92 -0.14 -4.44
CA SER A 212 -23.29 -0.03 -4.94
C SER A 212 -23.47 1.38 -5.48
N GLN A 213 -24.53 1.58 -6.30
CA GLN A 213 -24.91 2.89 -6.77
C GLN A 213 -25.26 3.81 -5.59
N HIS A 214 -25.96 3.27 -4.61
CA HIS A 214 -26.33 3.98 -3.38
C HIS A 214 -26.04 3.07 -2.20
N TYR A 215 -25.44 3.62 -1.14
CA TYR A 215 -25.14 2.85 0.06
C TYR A 215 -24.98 3.77 1.26
N ILE A 216 -25.13 3.20 2.45
CA ILE A 216 -24.93 3.91 3.72
C ILE A 216 -23.50 3.69 4.18
N ARG A 217 -22.77 4.75 4.37
CA ARG A 217 -21.40 4.69 4.88
C ARG A 217 -21.36 5.14 6.33
N ARG A 218 -20.89 4.25 7.20
CA ARG A 218 -20.73 4.56 8.62
C ARG A 218 -19.31 5.00 8.89
N TYR A 219 -19.17 6.16 9.53
CA TYR A 219 -17.89 6.69 9.95
C TYR A 219 -17.72 6.57 11.44
N ARG A 220 -16.53 6.23 11.88
CA ARG A 220 -16.14 6.33 13.29
C ARG A 220 -15.32 7.60 13.44
N ILE A 221 -15.77 8.48 14.32
CA ILE A 221 -15.12 9.77 14.54
C ILE A 221 -15.10 10.03 16.05
N SER A 222 -14.05 10.69 16.53
CA SER A 222 -13.95 11.04 17.94
C SER A 222 -15.05 12.04 18.32
N GLY A 223 -15.71 11.82 19.48
CA GLY A 223 -16.69 12.78 19.99
C GLY A 223 -16.10 14.15 20.32
N ASN A 224 -14.77 14.24 20.43
CA ASN A 224 -14.08 15.51 20.68
C ASN A 224 -13.69 16.23 19.39
N ASP A 225 -13.85 15.60 18.25
CA ASP A 225 -13.50 16.19 16.96
C ASP A 225 -14.39 17.40 16.66
N PRO A 226 -13.81 18.56 16.33
CA PRO A 226 -14.64 19.74 16.01
C PRO A 226 -15.59 19.52 14.85
N LEU A 227 -15.19 18.74 13.84
CA LEU A 227 -16.05 18.42 12.70
C LEU A 227 -17.26 17.59 13.15
N PHE A 228 -17.05 16.63 14.06
CA PHE A 228 -18.16 15.85 14.59
C PHE A 228 -19.16 16.74 15.33
N LYS A 229 -18.65 17.66 16.16
CA LYS A 229 -19.52 18.60 16.89
C LYS A 229 -20.32 19.46 15.92
N LEU A 230 -19.66 20.01 14.90
CA LEU A 230 -20.32 20.82 13.88
C LEU A 230 -21.41 20.01 13.16
N MET A 231 -21.11 18.81 12.74
CA MET A 231 -22.07 17.96 12.01
C MET A 231 -23.24 17.56 12.89
N ARG A 232 -22.99 17.23 14.14
CA ARG A 232 -24.08 16.91 15.10
C ARG A 232 -24.98 18.12 15.34
N ASP A 233 -24.42 19.23 15.64
CA ASP A 233 -25.17 20.47 16.00
C ASP A 233 -25.88 21.11 14.80
N UNK A 234 -25.26 20.87 13.76
CA UNK A 234 -25.76 21.50 12.61
C UNK A 234 -26.62 20.63 11.76
N UNK A 235 -26.49 19.57 11.90
CA UNK A 235 -27.22 18.66 11.17
C UNK A 235 -28.21 18.00 12.02
N UNK A 236 -28.53 18.52 12.58
CA UNK A 236 -29.40 18.06 13.48
C UNK A 236 -29.87 16.75 13.10
N UNK A 237 -29.42 16.45 12.93
CA UNK A 237 -29.60 15.34 12.87
C UNK A 237 -29.70 14.18 12.28
N UNK A 238 -29.33 14.22 11.95
CA UNK A 238 -29.50 13.13 11.28
C UNK A 238 -29.20 11.97 12.06
N UNK A 239 -29.89 11.74 12.67
CA UNK A 239 -29.81 10.78 13.44
C UNK A 239 -29.77 9.52 13.18
#